data_4e42aa09729da4c7bde3fd6bd4b4b502
#
_entry.id   4e42aa09729da4c7bde3fd6bd4b4b502
#
_cell.length_a   1.000
_cell.length_b   1.000
_cell.length_c   1.000
_cell.angle_alpha   90.00
_cell.angle_beta   90.00
_cell.angle_gamma   90.00
#
_symmetry.space_group_name_H-M   'P 1'
#
loop_
_entity.id
_entity.type
_entity.pdbx_description
1 polymer ?
#
loop_
_entity_poly.entity_id
_entity_poly.type
_entity_poly.pdbx_seq_one_letter_code
_entity_poly.pdbx_strand_id
1 'polypeptide(L)'
;GSEMCIRDRAGSGREATRRRALLMPLGVVECVADVRPGRSIHGLREPRGLFAQSSLRGNPLKNAMASFLAEVLGLVLREGQADEGLWLYVRGAIEALEAMPGMRVANFHICFLLRLCRFLGIEPDWDSWGDGKIFDMVDATYRYSAPLHRHYLTPDESRGAYMLSRMNFGNMHKYKFNRRVRREILDAIMRYYSLHYAGMSGLKSLDVLAELF
;
A
#
# COMPACT_ATOMS: atom_id res chain seq x y z
N GLY A 1 -17.74 10.29 -6.09
CA GLY A 1 -17.13 9.37 -5.15
C GLY A 1 -18.15 8.85 -4.17
N SER A 2 -18.58 7.60 -4.27
CA SER A 2 -19.40 6.96 -3.25
C SER A 2 -18.45 6.25 -2.30
N GLU A 3 -18.29 6.81 -1.11
CA GLU A 3 -17.65 6.09 -0.01
C GLU A 3 -18.50 4.87 0.30
N MET A 4 -17.92 3.68 0.24
CA MET A 4 -18.57 2.45 0.67
C MET A 4 -18.66 2.48 2.21
N CYS A 5 -19.64 3.22 2.73
CA CYS A 5 -19.89 3.28 4.17
C CYS A 5 -20.52 1.97 4.63
N ILE A 6 -19.73 1.11 5.23
CA ILE A 6 -20.23 -0.03 6.02
C ILE A 6 -20.82 0.56 7.30
N ARG A 7 -22.14 0.77 7.31
CA ARG A 7 -22.86 1.15 8.54
C ARG A 7 -23.17 -0.11 9.32
N ASP A 8 -22.25 -0.47 10.22
CA ASP A 8 -22.50 -1.50 11.21
C ASP A 8 -23.49 -0.93 12.26
N ARG A 9 -24.66 -1.55 12.40
CA ARG A 9 -25.50 -1.33 13.59
C ARG A 9 -24.77 -1.98 14.74
N ALA A 10 -24.09 -1.19 15.53
CA ALA A 10 -23.36 -1.61 16.69
C ALA A 10 -24.28 -2.33 17.68
N GLY A 11 -24.36 -3.65 17.57
CA GLY A 11 -24.87 -4.51 18.64
C GLY A 11 -23.89 -4.45 19.81
N SER A 12 -24.37 -4.34 21.03
CA SER A 12 -23.55 -4.50 22.22
C SER A 12 -23.39 -6.00 22.51
N GLY A 13 -22.13 -6.46 22.68
CA GLY A 13 -21.87 -7.85 23.06
C GLY A 13 -20.65 -8.47 22.40
N ARG A 14 -20.36 -9.73 22.72
CA ARG A 14 -19.23 -10.51 22.18
C ARG A 14 -19.24 -10.59 20.65
N GLU A 15 -20.41 -10.63 20.02
CA GLU A 15 -20.51 -10.70 18.56
C GLU A 15 -20.11 -9.38 17.89
N ALA A 16 -20.51 -8.23 18.45
CA ALA A 16 -20.09 -6.92 17.98
C ALA A 16 -18.58 -6.73 18.10
N THR A 17 -17.98 -7.18 19.19
CA THR A 17 -16.52 -7.16 19.40
C THR A 17 -15.82 -8.04 18.38
N ARG A 18 -16.35 -9.24 18.09
CA ARG A 18 -15.80 -10.15 17.07
C ARG A 18 -15.88 -9.53 15.68
N ARG A 19 -16.99 -8.91 15.30
CA ARG A 19 -17.16 -8.22 14.01
C ARG A 19 -16.20 -7.05 13.87
N ARG A 20 -16.05 -6.21 14.90
CA ARG A 20 -15.08 -5.11 14.89
C ARG A 20 -13.65 -5.61 14.70
N ALA A 21 -13.29 -6.72 15.33
CA ALA A 21 -11.98 -7.34 15.16
C ALA A 21 -11.74 -7.84 13.72
N LEU A 22 -12.77 -8.25 12.98
CA LEU A 22 -12.64 -8.65 11.58
C LEU A 22 -12.50 -7.47 10.62
N LEU A 23 -13.05 -6.31 10.98
CA LEU A 23 -13.06 -5.08 10.16
C LEU A 23 -11.90 -4.13 10.50
N MET A 24 -10.84 -4.63 11.09
CA MET A 24 -9.58 -3.87 11.29
C MET A 24 -8.88 -3.58 9.97
N PRO A 25 -8.01 -2.55 9.90
CA PRO A 25 -7.23 -2.26 8.70
C PRO A 25 -6.55 -3.52 8.13
N LEU A 26 -6.69 -3.73 6.83
CA LEU A 26 -6.26 -4.93 6.08
C LEU A 26 -6.86 -6.25 6.61
N GLY A 27 -8.00 -6.21 7.32
CA GLY A 27 -8.74 -7.42 7.66
C GLY A 27 -9.25 -8.10 6.39
N VAL A 28 -8.89 -9.39 6.19
CA VAL A 28 -9.37 -10.18 5.05
C VAL A 28 -10.52 -11.05 5.50
N VAL A 29 -11.69 -10.80 4.92
CA VAL A 29 -12.93 -11.47 5.31
C VAL A 29 -13.62 -12.14 4.13
N GLU A 30 -14.22 -13.28 4.38
CA GLU A 30 -15.23 -13.89 3.53
C GLU A 30 -16.59 -13.49 4.06
N CYS A 31 -17.49 -13.04 3.19
CA CYS A 31 -18.82 -12.62 3.59
C CYS A 31 -19.83 -12.76 2.45
N VAL A 32 -21.11 -12.71 2.78
CA VAL A 32 -22.19 -12.58 1.82
C VAL A 32 -22.51 -11.10 1.66
N ALA A 33 -22.31 -10.54 0.48
CA ALA A 33 -22.64 -9.15 0.16
C ALA A 33 -24.07 -9.06 -0.40
N ASP A 34 -24.91 -8.22 0.22
CA ASP A 34 -26.23 -7.87 -0.30
C ASP A 34 -26.09 -6.60 -1.17
N VAL A 35 -25.69 -6.81 -2.43
CA VAL A 35 -25.48 -5.73 -3.39
C VAL A 35 -26.81 -5.30 -3.99
N ARG A 36 -27.23 -4.06 -3.74
CA ARG A 36 -28.47 -3.49 -4.27
C ARG A 36 -28.16 -2.41 -5.31
N PRO A 37 -28.55 -2.60 -6.57
CA PRO A 37 -28.36 -1.59 -7.61
C PRO A 37 -28.93 -0.22 -7.18
N GLY A 38 -28.18 0.85 -7.40
CA GLY A 38 -28.60 2.22 -7.08
C GLY A 38 -28.47 2.63 -5.61
N ARG A 39 -27.90 1.80 -4.73
CA ARG A 39 -27.58 2.18 -3.35
C ARG A 39 -26.06 2.32 -3.19
N SER A 40 -25.65 3.36 -2.47
CA SER A 40 -24.25 3.60 -2.09
C SER A 40 -23.79 2.77 -0.87
N ILE A 41 -24.73 2.12 -0.16
CA ILE A 41 -24.44 1.32 1.04
C ILE A 41 -24.95 -0.09 0.82
N HIS A 42 -24.04 -1.07 0.89
CA HIS A 42 -24.36 -2.49 0.77
C HIS A 42 -24.26 -3.20 2.13
N GLY A 43 -25.08 -4.21 2.33
CA GLY A 43 -25.07 -5.00 3.55
C GLY A 43 -24.05 -6.13 3.48
N LEU A 44 -23.28 -6.34 4.56
CA LEU A 44 -22.43 -7.53 4.71
C LEU A 44 -23.06 -8.46 5.74
N ARG A 45 -23.22 -9.74 5.37
CA ARG A 45 -23.71 -10.80 6.26
C ARG A 45 -22.66 -11.88 6.45
N GLU A 46 -22.66 -12.49 7.61
CA GLU A 46 -21.83 -13.63 8.00
C GLU A 46 -20.31 -13.41 7.77
N PRO A 47 -19.74 -12.25 8.18
CA PRO A 47 -18.33 -12.03 7.98
C PRO A 47 -17.50 -13.05 8.77
N ARG A 48 -16.55 -13.69 8.10
CA ARG A 48 -15.58 -14.63 8.69
C ARG A 48 -14.18 -14.21 8.26
N GLY A 49 -13.20 -14.32 9.16
CA GLY A 49 -11.80 -14.10 8.77
C GLY A 49 -11.37 -15.21 7.79
N LEU A 50 -10.80 -14.86 6.67
CA LEU A 50 -10.32 -15.83 5.68
C LEU A 50 -9.11 -16.61 6.23
N PHE A 51 -8.27 -15.97 7.03
CA PHE A 51 -7.15 -16.57 7.75
C PHE A 51 -6.86 -15.81 9.05
N ALA A 52 -6.06 -16.43 9.94
CA ALA A 52 -5.70 -15.79 11.20
C ALA A 52 -4.73 -14.62 10.97
N GLN A 53 -5.05 -13.46 11.57
CA GLN A 53 -4.24 -12.23 11.52
C GLN A 53 -3.86 -11.77 12.93
N SER A 54 -3.39 -12.69 13.75
CA SER A 54 -3.06 -12.44 15.15
C SER A 54 -1.78 -11.60 15.33
N SER A 55 -0.78 -11.85 14.50
CA SER A 55 0.49 -11.12 14.53
C SER A 55 0.30 -9.67 14.05
N LEU A 56 -0.48 -9.47 12.99
CA LEU A 56 -0.79 -8.15 12.45
C LEU A 56 -1.54 -7.27 13.47
N ARG A 57 -2.42 -7.89 14.27
CA ARG A 57 -3.18 -7.19 15.31
C ARG A 57 -2.39 -6.98 16.59
N GLY A 58 -1.59 -7.96 16.99
CA GLY A 58 -0.84 -7.94 18.25
C GLY A 58 0.48 -7.18 18.20
N ASN A 59 1.02 -6.90 17.02
CA ASN A 59 2.27 -6.18 16.86
C ASN A 59 2.02 -4.72 16.46
N PRO A 60 2.39 -3.71 17.28
CA PRO A 60 2.14 -2.31 17.00
C PRO A 60 2.74 -1.83 15.67
N LEU A 61 3.95 -2.30 15.30
CA LEU A 61 4.60 -1.93 14.05
C LEU A 61 3.82 -2.45 12.83
N LYS A 62 3.35 -3.69 12.90
CA LYS A 62 2.52 -4.27 11.83
C LYS A 62 1.16 -3.61 11.74
N ASN A 63 0.57 -3.25 12.86
CA ASN A 63 -0.72 -2.57 12.90
C ASN A 63 -0.63 -1.16 12.28
N ALA A 64 0.39 -0.38 12.61
CA ALA A 64 0.64 0.91 11.98
C ALA A 64 0.89 0.78 10.47
N MET A 65 1.66 -0.22 10.06
CA MET A 65 1.87 -0.57 8.66
C MET A 65 0.56 -0.90 7.95
N ALA A 66 -0.28 -1.73 8.56
CA ALA A 66 -1.58 -2.09 8.02
C ALA A 66 -2.51 -0.89 7.87
N SER A 67 -2.51 0.02 8.85
CA SER A 67 -3.32 1.25 8.80
C SER A 67 -2.90 2.14 7.65
N PHE A 68 -1.59 2.34 7.45
CA PHE A 68 -1.05 3.11 6.35
C PHE A 68 -1.42 2.50 4.98
N LEU A 69 -1.19 1.20 4.81
CA LEU A 69 -1.47 0.52 3.55
C LEU A 69 -2.98 0.49 3.24
N ALA A 70 -3.83 0.34 4.26
CA ALA A 70 -5.28 0.40 4.08
C ALA A 70 -5.73 1.79 3.62
N GLU A 71 -5.14 2.87 4.17
CA GLU A 71 -5.42 4.24 3.75
C GLU A 71 -4.98 4.48 2.30
N VAL A 72 -3.77 4.04 1.91
CA VAL A 72 -3.30 4.12 0.52
C VAL A 72 -4.25 3.36 -0.42
N LEU A 73 -4.58 2.11 -0.11
CA LEU A 73 -5.50 1.30 -0.92
C LEU A 73 -6.86 1.97 -1.07
N GLY A 74 -7.40 2.57 0.00
CA GLY A 74 -8.67 3.31 -0.04
C GLY A 74 -8.65 4.50 -0.99
N LEU A 75 -7.46 5.11 -1.23
CA LEU A 75 -7.33 6.24 -2.16
C LEU A 75 -7.11 5.82 -3.62
N VAL A 76 -6.40 4.69 -3.84
CA VAL A 76 -6.01 4.27 -5.20
C VAL A 76 -6.96 3.26 -5.82
N LEU A 77 -7.72 2.52 -5.01
CA LEU A 77 -8.70 1.56 -5.50
C LEU A 77 -9.97 2.29 -5.93
N ARG A 78 -10.39 2.07 -7.17
CA ARG A 78 -11.64 2.62 -7.71
C ARG A 78 -12.76 1.60 -7.57
N GLU A 79 -13.96 2.08 -7.29
CA GLU A 79 -15.15 1.25 -7.25
C GLU A 79 -15.45 0.64 -8.64
N GLY A 80 -15.89 -0.61 -8.64
CA GLY A 80 -16.53 -1.24 -9.80
C GLY A 80 -15.60 -2.02 -10.75
N GLN A 81 -14.31 -2.08 -10.53
CA GLN A 81 -13.43 -2.95 -11.31
C GLN A 81 -12.91 -4.10 -10.46
N ALA A 82 -13.40 -5.32 -10.75
CA ALA A 82 -12.82 -6.53 -10.18
C ALA A 82 -11.48 -6.81 -10.90
N ASP A 83 -10.38 -6.70 -10.18
CA ASP A 83 -9.04 -7.09 -10.64
C ASP A 83 -8.53 -8.23 -9.76
N GLU A 84 -8.58 -9.45 -10.32
CA GLU A 84 -8.14 -10.66 -9.62
C GLU A 84 -6.64 -10.62 -9.32
N GLY A 85 -5.83 -10.08 -10.24
CA GLY A 85 -4.38 -9.95 -10.05
C GLY A 85 -4.05 -9.03 -8.89
N LEU A 86 -4.70 -7.87 -8.82
CA LEU A 86 -4.57 -6.93 -7.71
C LEU A 86 -5.04 -7.55 -6.38
N TRP A 87 -6.17 -8.26 -6.39
CA TRP A 87 -6.67 -8.96 -5.20
C TRP A 87 -5.67 -10.00 -4.70
N LEU A 88 -5.15 -10.86 -5.58
CA LEU A 88 -4.15 -11.87 -5.22
C LEU A 88 -2.86 -11.24 -4.69
N TYR A 89 -2.43 -10.13 -5.29
CA TYR A 89 -1.27 -9.38 -4.82
C TYR A 89 -1.49 -8.83 -3.40
N VAL A 90 -2.59 -8.11 -3.16
CA VAL A 90 -2.89 -7.49 -1.86
C VAL A 90 -3.04 -8.56 -0.79
N ARG A 91 -3.80 -9.62 -1.08
CA ARG A 91 -3.97 -10.76 -0.17
C ARG A 91 -2.63 -11.42 0.18
N GLY A 92 -1.82 -11.74 -0.83
CA GLY A 92 -0.50 -12.34 -0.62
C GLY A 92 0.45 -11.43 0.18
N ALA A 93 0.37 -10.11 -0.02
CA ALA A 93 1.11 -9.14 0.78
C ALA A 93 0.68 -9.15 2.25
N ILE A 94 -0.63 -9.23 2.53
CA ILE A 94 -1.15 -9.31 3.90
C ILE A 94 -0.71 -10.62 4.58
N GLU A 95 -0.78 -11.75 3.88
CA GLU A 95 -0.29 -13.05 4.36
C GLU A 95 1.22 -12.98 4.67
N ALA A 96 2.01 -12.36 3.79
CA ALA A 96 3.44 -12.16 4.02
C ALA A 96 3.72 -11.28 5.24
N LEU A 97 2.97 -10.19 5.43
CA LEU A 97 3.10 -9.30 6.60
C LEU A 97 2.73 -10.03 7.89
N GLU A 98 1.68 -10.84 7.88
CA GLU A 98 1.26 -11.67 9.02
C GLU A 98 2.38 -12.64 9.42
N ALA A 99 2.92 -13.38 8.46
CA ALA A 99 3.93 -14.41 8.70
C ALA A 99 5.31 -13.85 9.07
N MET A 100 5.61 -12.60 8.73
CA MET A 100 6.95 -12.02 8.87
C MET A 100 7.28 -11.75 10.35
N PRO A 101 8.53 -12.05 10.81
CA PRO A 101 9.00 -11.60 12.14
C PRO A 101 8.98 -10.07 12.26
N GLY A 102 8.52 -9.55 13.41
CA GLY A 102 8.32 -8.11 13.63
C GLY A 102 9.53 -7.22 13.32
N MET A 103 10.76 -7.72 13.52
CA MET A 103 12.00 -7.00 13.20
C MET A 103 12.28 -6.85 11.69
N ARG A 104 11.61 -7.59 10.82
CA ARG A 104 11.87 -7.61 9.38
C ARG A 104 10.90 -6.77 8.55
N VAL A 105 9.92 -6.14 9.16
CA VAL A 105 8.85 -5.40 8.46
C VAL A 105 9.26 -4.00 8.02
N ALA A 106 10.44 -3.51 8.42
CA ALA A 106 10.82 -2.10 8.26
C ALA A 106 10.75 -1.56 6.82
N ASN A 107 10.98 -2.39 5.80
CA ASN A 107 10.93 -2.00 4.39
C ASN A 107 9.65 -2.47 3.68
N PHE A 108 8.70 -3.03 4.42
CA PHE A 108 7.52 -3.67 3.82
C PHE A 108 6.68 -2.68 2.99
N HIS A 109 6.42 -1.49 3.52
CA HIS A 109 5.65 -0.45 2.83
C HIS A 109 6.32 0.01 1.52
N ILE A 110 7.64 0.16 1.50
CA ILE A 110 8.40 0.50 0.29
C ILE A 110 8.22 -0.60 -0.76
N CYS A 111 8.44 -1.86 -0.37
CA CYS A 111 8.26 -3.01 -1.25
C CYS A 111 6.82 -3.10 -1.78
N PHE A 112 5.84 -2.94 -0.90
CA PHE A 112 4.42 -2.98 -1.25
C PHE A 112 4.07 -1.89 -2.27
N LEU A 113 4.42 -0.63 -2.00
CA LEU A 113 4.09 0.48 -2.87
C LEU A 113 4.73 0.34 -4.26
N LEU A 114 6.01 0.01 -4.32
CA LEU A 114 6.71 -0.18 -5.60
C LEU A 114 6.06 -1.28 -6.47
N ARG A 115 5.64 -2.37 -5.85
CA ARG A 115 4.97 -3.47 -6.56
C ARG A 115 3.52 -3.15 -6.92
N LEU A 116 2.84 -2.35 -6.12
CA LEU A 116 1.48 -1.92 -6.37
C LEU A 116 1.38 -1.08 -7.65
N CYS A 117 2.41 -0.30 -8.00
CA CYS A 117 2.47 0.51 -9.22
C CYS A 117 2.09 -0.27 -10.48
N ARG A 118 2.50 -1.55 -10.57
CA ARG A 118 2.18 -2.41 -11.71
C ARG A 118 0.68 -2.62 -11.90
N PHE A 119 -0.03 -2.89 -10.81
CA PHE A 119 -1.48 -3.13 -10.82
C PHE A 119 -2.28 -1.85 -11.03
N LEU A 120 -1.67 -0.71 -10.73
CA LEU A 120 -2.27 0.60 -10.92
C LEU A 120 -1.98 1.22 -12.30
N GLY A 121 -1.19 0.54 -13.15
CA GLY A 121 -0.82 1.02 -14.48
C GLY A 121 0.16 2.21 -14.47
N ILE A 122 0.87 2.39 -13.36
CA ILE A 122 1.90 3.43 -13.19
C ILE A 122 3.28 2.83 -12.91
N GLU A 123 3.55 1.60 -13.35
CA GLU A 123 4.85 0.99 -13.15
C GLU A 123 5.92 1.78 -13.92
N PRO A 124 7.04 2.18 -13.26
CA PRO A 124 8.16 2.78 -13.94
C PRO A 124 8.71 1.88 -15.05
N ASP A 125 9.08 2.47 -16.18
CA ASP A 125 9.78 1.76 -17.25
C ASP A 125 11.23 1.46 -16.82
N TRP A 126 11.39 0.34 -16.09
CA TRP A 126 12.68 -0.09 -15.58
C TRP A 126 13.68 -0.45 -16.68
N ASP A 127 13.19 -0.83 -17.86
CA ASP A 127 14.03 -1.22 -19.01
C ASP A 127 14.68 0.00 -19.67
N SER A 128 14.10 1.18 -19.47
CA SER A 128 14.68 2.45 -19.94
C SER A 128 15.88 2.92 -19.11
N TRP A 129 16.18 2.27 -17.96
CA TRP A 129 17.29 2.68 -17.10
C TRP A 129 18.65 2.56 -17.78
N GLY A 130 19.56 3.47 -17.46
CA GLY A 130 20.96 3.46 -17.88
C GLY A 130 21.81 4.35 -16.96
N ASP A 131 23.09 4.07 -16.87
CA ASP A 131 23.99 4.82 -16.01
C ASP A 131 24.00 6.32 -16.39
N GLY A 132 23.98 7.19 -15.40
CA GLY A 132 23.88 8.65 -15.60
C GLY A 132 22.50 9.19 -15.99
N LYS A 133 21.51 8.35 -16.21
CA LYS A 133 20.12 8.80 -16.45
C LYS A 133 19.43 9.25 -15.18
N ILE A 134 18.51 10.16 -15.32
CA ILE A 134 17.56 10.60 -14.31
C ILE A 134 16.20 9.90 -14.53
N PHE A 135 15.44 9.68 -13.47
CA PHE A 135 14.09 9.17 -13.54
C PHE A 135 13.09 10.31 -13.58
N ASP A 136 12.37 10.44 -14.67
CA ASP A 136 11.25 11.37 -14.84
C ASP A 136 10.01 10.77 -14.21
N MET A 137 9.53 11.36 -13.11
CA MET A 137 8.37 10.87 -12.36
C MET A 137 7.04 11.08 -13.09
N VAL A 138 6.96 12.02 -14.04
CA VAL A 138 5.72 12.30 -14.79
C VAL A 138 5.55 11.28 -15.90
N ASP A 139 6.61 11.07 -16.68
CA ASP A 139 6.60 10.12 -17.79
C ASP A 139 6.92 8.68 -17.38
N ALA A 140 7.24 8.46 -16.09
CA ALA A 140 7.61 7.16 -15.52
C ALA A 140 8.79 6.46 -16.24
N THR A 141 9.75 7.22 -16.80
CA THR A 141 10.84 6.71 -17.64
C THR A 141 12.18 7.32 -17.28
N TYR A 142 13.28 6.65 -17.66
CA TYR A 142 14.65 7.15 -17.46
C TYR A 142 15.18 7.83 -18.72
N ARG A 143 15.76 9.03 -18.55
CA ARG A 143 16.32 9.85 -19.64
C ARG A 143 17.63 10.53 -19.28
N TYR A 144 18.45 10.93 -20.27
CA TYR A 144 19.72 11.63 -20.02
C TYR A 144 19.55 13.13 -19.72
N SER A 145 18.50 13.76 -20.23
CA SER A 145 18.26 15.20 -20.06
C SER A 145 17.17 15.45 -19.04
N ALA A 146 17.37 16.47 -18.18
CA ALA A 146 16.34 16.88 -17.23
C ALA A 146 15.12 17.44 -17.97
N PRO A 147 13.88 17.06 -17.55
CA PRO A 147 12.66 17.64 -18.06
C PRO A 147 12.51 19.11 -17.62
N LEU A 148 11.57 19.84 -18.20
CA LEU A 148 11.30 21.23 -17.83
C LEU A 148 10.63 21.39 -16.45
N HIS A 149 10.02 20.33 -15.94
CA HIS A 149 9.41 20.29 -14.60
C HIS A 149 10.40 19.80 -13.53
N ARG A 150 10.01 19.93 -12.24
CA ARG A 150 10.84 19.59 -11.08
C ARG A 150 10.63 18.16 -10.57
N HIS A 151 9.77 17.39 -11.20
CA HIS A 151 9.36 16.04 -10.75
C HIS A 151 10.26 14.97 -11.37
N TYR A 152 11.52 14.95 -10.98
CA TYR A 152 12.48 13.93 -11.38
C TYR A 152 13.41 13.60 -10.22
N LEU A 153 14.07 12.47 -10.29
CA LEU A 153 15.13 12.05 -9.39
C LEU A 153 16.50 12.41 -9.98
N THR A 154 17.44 12.81 -9.13
CA THR A 154 18.85 12.96 -9.52
C THR A 154 19.45 11.64 -10.05
N PRO A 155 20.59 11.62 -10.72
CA PRO A 155 21.19 10.37 -11.20
C PRO A 155 21.41 9.32 -10.08
N ASP A 156 21.87 9.75 -8.91
CA ASP A 156 22.12 8.86 -7.77
C ASP A 156 20.80 8.31 -7.19
N GLU A 157 19.79 9.15 -7.02
CA GLU A 157 18.44 8.73 -6.59
C GLU A 157 17.80 7.80 -7.62
N SER A 158 18.00 8.07 -8.92
CA SER A 158 17.50 7.27 -10.04
C SER A 158 18.12 5.87 -10.04
N ARG A 159 19.43 5.79 -9.80
CA ARG A 159 20.12 4.53 -9.61
C ARG A 159 19.58 3.77 -8.39
N GLY A 160 19.35 4.48 -7.28
CA GLY A 160 18.71 3.92 -6.08
C GLY A 160 17.32 3.35 -6.38
N ALA A 161 16.47 4.10 -7.08
CA ALA A 161 15.14 3.66 -7.48
C ALA A 161 15.20 2.40 -8.36
N TYR A 162 16.10 2.35 -9.35
CA TYR A 162 16.31 1.15 -10.17
C TYR A 162 16.77 -0.06 -9.33
N MET A 163 17.62 0.12 -8.35
CA MET A 163 18.02 -0.97 -7.44
C MET A 163 16.83 -1.48 -6.61
N LEU A 164 15.88 -0.61 -6.25
CA LEU A 164 14.66 -0.97 -5.52
C LEU A 164 13.65 -1.75 -6.39
N SER A 165 13.71 -1.66 -7.73
CA SER A 165 12.85 -2.45 -8.63
C SER A 165 12.97 -3.96 -8.40
N ARG A 166 14.13 -4.41 -7.89
CA ARG A 166 14.42 -5.81 -7.57
C ARG A 166 13.96 -6.24 -6.18
N MET A 167 13.45 -5.31 -5.37
CA MET A 167 12.96 -5.60 -4.03
C MET A 167 11.66 -6.41 -4.10
N ASN A 168 11.55 -7.43 -3.25
CA ASN A 168 10.34 -8.23 -3.03
C ASN A 168 10.23 -8.61 -1.55
N PHE A 169 9.10 -9.19 -1.15
CA PHE A 169 8.86 -9.56 0.25
C PHE A 169 9.88 -10.58 0.78
N GLY A 170 10.47 -11.41 -0.07
CA GLY A 170 11.49 -12.40 0.32
C GLY A 170 12.88 -11.79 0.54
N ASN A 171 13.22 -10.69 -0.15
CA ASN A 171 14.56 -10.12 -0.11
C ASN A 171 14.65 -8.71 0.51
N MET A 172 13.54 -8.03 0.80
CA MET A 172 13.54 -6.65 1.31
C MET A 172 14.30 -6.48 2.62
N HIS A 173 14.45 -7.54 3.43
CA HIS A 173 15.22 -7.53 4.66
C HIS A 173 16.74 -7.41 4.44
N LYS A 174 17.20 -7.65 3.21
CA LYS A 174 18.62 -7.48 2.81
C LYS A 174 19.00 -6.02 2.58
N TYR A 175 18.01 -5.15 2.32
CA TYR A 175 18.22 -3.71 2.14
C TYR A 175 18.32 -3.04 3.51
N LYS A 176 19.56 -2.61 3.86
CA LYS A 176 19.88 -2.04 5.18
C LYS A 176 19.77 -0.51 5.18
N PHE A 177 18.55 -0.01 5.15
CA PHE A 177 18.31 1.42 5.26
C PHE A 177 18.26 1.85 6.72
N ASN A 178 18.86 3.00 7.04
CA ASN A 178 18.55 3.71 8.28
C ASN A 178 17.21 4.44 8.15
N ARG A 179 16.72 4.99 9.26
CA ARG A 179 15.42 5.68 9.31
C ARG A 179 15.34 6.85 8.31
N ARG A 180 16.39 7.67 8.20
CA ARG A 180 16.44 8.82 7.30
C ARG A 180 16.31 8.40 5.84
N VAL A 181 17.12 7.45 5.40
CA VAL A 181 17.08 6.95 4.02
C VAL A 181 15.72 6.32 3.70
N ARG A 182 15.14 5.58 4.63
CA ARG A 182 13.82 4.97 4.43
C ARG A 182 12.73 6.03 4.25
N ARG A 183 12.80 7.10 5.04
CA ARG A 183 11.88 8.24 4.90
C ARG A 183 12.04 8.94 3.56
N GLU A 184 13.28 9.23 3.13
CA GLU A 184 13.56 9.84 1.83
C GLU A 184 13.01 9.00 0.66
N ILE A 185 13.17 7.68 0.73
CA ILE A 185 12.60 6.75 -0.26
C ILE A 185 11.07 6.81 -0.23
N LEU A 186 10.45 6.76 0.94
CA LEU A 186 9.00 6.83 1.07
C LEU A 186 8.46 8.16 0.54
N ASP A 187 9.09 9.28 0.88
CA ASP A 187 8.71 10.60 0.39
C ASP A 187 8.79 10.69 -1.15
N ALA A 188 9.82 10.09 -1.75
CA ALA A 188 9.95 10.00 -3.21
C ALA A 188 8.83 9.15 -3.84
N ILE A 189 8.49 8.00 -3.25
CA ILE A 189 7.37 7.16 -3.68
C ILE A 189 6.05 7.91 -3.55
N MET A 190 5.81 8.59 -2.44
CA MET A 190 4.57 9.35 -2.22
C MET A 190 4.43 10.52 -3.19
N ARG A 191 5.54 11.22 -3.52
CA ARG A 191 5.55 12.24 -4.59
C ARG A 191 5.16 11.62 -5.94
N TYR A 192 5.71 10.46 -6.27
CA TYR A 192 5.38 9.74 -7.50
C TYR A 192 3.89 9.38 -7.56
N TYR A 193 3.36 8.78 -6.51
CA TYR A 193 1.92 8.48 -6.42
C TYR A 193 1.05 9.72 -6.55
N SER A 194 1.44 10.84 -5.94
CA SER A 194 0.67 12.10 -5.98
C SER A 194 0.59 12.72 -7.40
N LEU A 195 1.52 12.40 -8.28
CA LEU A 195 1.47 12.82 -9.69
C LEU A 195 0.44 12.02 -10.49
N HIS A 196 0.16 10.78 -10.10
CA HIS A 196 -0.70 9.86 -10.83
C HIS A 196 -2.09 9.67 -10.20
N TYR A 197 -2.23 9.97 -8.89
CA TYR A 197 -3.49 9.82 -8.14
C TYR A 197 -3.80 11.05 -7.30
N ALA A 198 -4.97 11.65 -7.56
CA ALA A 198 -5.46 12.77 -6.76
C ALA A 198 -5.76 12.33 -5.30
N GLY A 199 -5.50 13.22 -4.35
CA GLY A 199 -5.81 12.97 -2.93
C GLY A 199 -4.73 12.27 -2.11
N MET A 200 -3.63 11.83 -2.73
CA MET A 200 -2.52 11.17 -2.01
C MET A 200 -1.78 12.07 -1.01
N SER A 201 -1.99 13.38 -1.05
CA SER A 201 -1.40 14.35 -0.11
C SER A 201 -2.06 14.38 1.28
N GLY A 202 -3.20 13.70 1.46
CA GLY A 202 -4.00 13.74 2.69
C GLY A 202 -3.85 12.53 3.61
N LEU A 203 -2.81 11.71 3.44
CA LEU A 203 -2.58 10.50 4.23
C LEU A 203 -2.25 10.82 5.70
N LYS A 204 -3.16 10.48 6.61
CA LYS A 204 -3.01 10.74 8.05
C LYS A 204 -2.06 9.76 8.74
N SER A 205 -1.97 8.54 8.24
CA SER A 205 -1.13 7.48 8.80
C SER A 205 0.35 7.59 8.41
N LEU A 206 0.68 8.47 7.44
CA LEU A 206 2.05 8.65 6.96
C LEU A 206 2.99 9.14 8.08
N ASP A 207 2.54 10.12 8.87
CA ASP A 207 3.34 10.67 9.98
C ASP A 207 3.62 9.61 11.05
N VAL A 208 2.59 8.84 11.42
CA VAL A 208 2.73 7.73 12.39
C VAL A 208 3.70 6.68 11.89
N LEU A 209 3.63 6.34 10.60
CA LEU A 209 4.56 5.38 10.00
C LEU A 209 5.99 5.91 10.00
N ALA A 210 6.20 7.18 9.67
CA ALA A 210 7.51 7.83 9.66
C ALA A 210 8.16 7.95 11.05
N GLU A 211 7.35 7.97 12.12
CA GLU A 211 7.85 7.95 13.50
C GLU A 211 8.32 6.57 13.95
N LEU A 212 7.72 5.51 13.43
CA LEU A 212 7.99 4.13 13.83
C LEU A 212 9.14 3.49 13.07
N PHE A 213 9.40 3.92 11.85
CA PHE A 213 10.38 3.34 10.91
C PHE A 213 11.40 4.36 10.41
#